data_9a39227caf9109aec9b002603158b4d8
#
_entry.id   9a39227caf9109aec9b002603158b4d8
#
_cell.length_a   1.000
_cell.length_b   1.000
_cell.length_c   1.000
_cell.angle_alpha   90.00
_cell.angle_beta   90.00
_cell.angle_gamma   90.00
#
_symmetry.space_group_name_H-M   'P 1'
#
loop_
_entity.id
_entity.type
_entity.pdbx_description
1 polymer ?
#
loop_
_entity_poly.entity_id
_entity_poly.type
_entity_poly.pdbx_seq_one_letter_code
_entity_poly.pdbx_strand_id
1 'polypeptide(L)'
;MLKIAKVKRNSIAQELGLERGDEIVAFDGYACEDELDYLYYCETDGFSMTVRDKRGSGEMTVEVEKDEGEDLGIEFEKNTAIRTCHNRCVFCFVDQMPKGMRESLYVKDDDYGMSFSCGNFVTLTNLSEEGLQRIVRLKLSPLYVSVHTMNPDLRVKLLRNRFAGKIVDQIEKLVKGGISLHCQAVLVPGENDGAELEYTARELFKYYPYVRDLACVPTGITKYREGLYPIPDVDGEYSAKLLDLVDRLNAEFKVNFLLPADEYFVKANRPLKNAEFYGDFEQIENGIGMTSKFLSEAEAALSALLMENDGGRYALKKKKRSLIISGVSAENINKQLAKQCEKVIEGLQADVLAVENEFFGKTVTCTGLLTGRDILSALLTYKNSGGVFDEIILPSNTMKEFEDVFLCGMTLGELREKSGCSAIRVNRDGGYGFVEILTD
;
A
#
# COMPACT_ATOMS: atom_id res chain seq x y z
N MET A 1 -1.21 -18.13 20.97
CA MET A 1 -0.12 -18.84 21.70
C MET A 1 1.13 -18.82 20.83
N LEU A 2 2.25 -18.44 21.39
CA LEU A 2 3.53 -18.35 20.70
C LEU A 2 4.44 -19.50 21.12
N LYS A 3 4.88 -20.30 20.15
CA LYS A 3 5.78 -21.43 20.40
C LYS A 3 7.22 -21.01 20.19
N ILE A 4 8.06 -21.30 21.18
CA ILE A 4 9.46 -20.93 21.20
C ILE A 4 10.26 -21.82 20.23
N ALA A 5 10.84 -21.19 19.21
CA ALA A 5 11.75 -21.86 18.27
C ALA A 5 13.18 -21.91 18.78
N LYS A 6 13.61 -20.84 19.50
CA LYS A 6 14.96 -20.72 20.01
C LYS A 6 15.05 -19.74 21.18
N VAL A 7 15.90 -20.05 22.15
CA VAL A 7 16.29 -19.16 23.24
C VAL A 7 17.76 -18.79 23.05
N LYS A 8 18.07 -17.48 23.09
CA LYS A 8 19.44 -16.96 22.98
C LYS A 8 20.23 -17.29 24.25
N ARG A 9 21.53 -17.52 24.08
CA ARG A 9 22.42 -17.73 25.26
C ARG A 9 22.61 -16.43 26.01
N ASN A 10 22.72 -16.53 27.34
CA ASN A 10 22.86 -15.40 28.25
C ASN A 10 21.74 -14.37 28.09
N SER A 11 20.51 -14.81 27.91
CA SER A 11 19.33 -14.00 27.83
C SER A 11 18.42 -14.18 29.04
N ILE A 12 17.53 -13.22 29.26
CA ILE A 12 16.52 -13.30 30.33
C ILE A 12 15.69 -14.57 30.19
N ALA A 13 15.29 -14.95 28.98
CA ALA A 13 14.53 -16.17 28.72
C ALA A 13 15.29 -17.43 29.18
N GLN A 14 16.63 -17.47 29.03
CA GLN A 14 17.46 -18.58 29.53
C GLN A 14 17.52 -18.59 31.05
N GLU A 15 17.62 -17.44 31.69
CA GLU A 15 17.64 -17.31 33.16
C GLU A 15 16.30 -17.74 33.77
N LEU A 16 15.21 -17.47 33.09
CA LEU A 16 13.85 -17.93 33.45
C LEU A 16 13.64 -19.43 33.21
N GLY A 17 14.62 -20.13 32.63
CA GLY A 17 14.55 -21.55 32.33
C GLY A 17 13.66 -21.94 31.16
N LEU A 18 13.37 -20.99 30.26
CA LEU A 18 12.60 -21.26 29.06
C LEU A 18 13.41 -22.07 28.04
N GLU A 19 12.74 -22.97 27.35
CA GLU A 19 13.38 -23.86 26.40
C GLU A 19 12.62 -23.84 25.03
N ARG A 20 13.33 -24.31 24.01
CA ARG A 20 12.71 -24.57 22.72
C ARG A 20 11.53 -25.54 22.86
N GLY A 21 10.39 -25.18 22.27
CA GLY A 21 9.16 -25.95 22.26
C GLY A 21 8.17 -25.58 23.36
N ASP A 22 8.58 -24.75 24.34
CA ASP A 22 7.64 -24.17 25.29
C ASP A 22 6.72 -23.16 24.57
N GLU A 23 5.52 -22.94 25.14
CA GLU A 23 4.50 -22.06 24.55
C GLU A 23 4.14 -20.93 25.52
N ILE A 24 4.26 -19.69 25.06
CA ILE A 24 3.75 -18.54 25.81
C ILE A 24 2.24 -18.47 25.57
N VAL A 25 1.47 -18.56 26.66
CA VAL A 25 0.00 -18.61 26.61
C VAL A 25 -0.68 -17.35 27.10
N ALA A 26 -0.04 -16.57 27.97
CA ALA A 26 -0.59 -15.30 28.45
C ALA A 26 0.51 -14.33 28.92
N PHE A 27 0.19 -13.03 28.89
CA PHE A 27 0.90 -11.92 29.51
C PHE A 27 -0.07 -11.17 30.42
N ASP A 28 0.29 -10.90 31.68
CA ASP A 28 -0.54 -10.23 32.71
C ASP A 28 -1.96 -10.80 32.79
N GLY A 29 -2.10 -12.11 32.61
CA GLY A 29 -3.38 -12.80 32.59
C GLY A 29 -4.19 -12.65 31.28
N TYR A 30 -3.71 -11.86 30.31
CA TYR A 30 -4.33 -11.77 28.97
C TYR A 30 -3.76 -12.84 28.03
N ALA A 31 -4.65 -13.53 27.33
CA ALA A 31 -4.24 -14.56 26.39
C ALA A 31 -3.31 -14.01 25.31
N CYS A 32 -2.18 -14.69 25.09
CA CYS A 32 -1.25 -14.39 24.01
C CYS A 32 -1.79 -14.96 22.70
N GLU A 33 -2.06 -14.11 21.70
CA GLU A 33 -2.55 -14.52 20.38
C GLU A 33 -1.42 -14.66 19.36
N ASP A 34 -0.54 -13.65 19.29
CA ASP A 34 0.53 -13.54 18.29
C ASP A 34 1.71 -12.72 18.81
N GLU A 35 2.71 -12.48 17.93
CA GLU A 35 3.94 -11.75 18.28
C GLU A 35 3.70 -10.29 18.69
N LEU A 36 2.56 -9.68 18.38
CA LEU A 36 2.26 -8.32 18.83
C LEU A 36 2.08 -8.22 20.34
N ASP A 37 1.51 -9.26 20.98
CA ASP A 37 1.45 -9.31 22.44
C ASP A 37 2.88 -9.34 23.04
N TYR A 38 3.76 -10.18 22.50
CA TYR A 38 5.14 -10.27 22.93
C TYR A 38 5.89 -8.94 22.75
N LEU A 39 5.81 -8.34 21.58
CA LEU A 39 6.48 -7.06 21.28
C LEU A 39 6.02 -5.95 22.23
N TYR A 40 4.70 -5.86 22.48
CA TYR A 40 4.16 -4.86 23.41
C TYR A 40 4.74 -5.01 24.82
N TYR A 41 4.73 -6.23 25.37
CA TYR A 41 5.24 -6.47 26.71
C TYR A 41 6.75 -6.36 26.79
N CYS A 42 7.49 -6.64 25.72
CA CYS A 42 8.94 -6.40 25.69
C CYS A 42 9.33 -4.92 25.77
N GLU A 43 8.44 -3.99 25.46
CA GLU A 43 8.69 -2.55 25.64
C GLU A 43 8.45 -2.08 27.09
N THR A 44 7.90 -2.91 27.97
CA THR A 44 7.67 -2.57 29.39
C THR A 44 8.82 -3.03 30.25
N ASP A 45 8.94 -2.45 31.45
CA ASP A 45 9.98 -2.78 32.49
C ASP A 45 9.63 -3.99 33.36
N GLY A 46 8.36 -4.45 33.31
CA GLY A 46 7.91 -5.63 34.04
C GLY A 46 6.54 -6.11 33.64
N PHE A 47 6.35 -7.43 33.68
CA PHE A 47 5.10 -8.11 33.44
C PHE A 47 5.11 -9.54 33.91
N SER A 48 3.94 -10.16 34.11
CA SER A 48 3.83 -11.58 34.30
C SER A 48 3.66 -12.34 33.02
N MET A 49 4.35 -13.47 32.86
CA MET A 49 4.27 -14.32 31.65
C MET A 49 3.88 -15.74 32.03
N THR A 50 2.80 -16.25 31.47
CA THR A 50 2.38 -17.63 31.65
C THR A 50 2.90 -18.49 30.52
N VAL A 51 3.66 -19.52 30.85
CA VAL A 51 4.31 -20.44 29.92
C VAL A 51 3.80 -21.86 30.15
N ARG A 52 3.48 -22.56 29.11
CA ARG A 52 3.20 -24.00 29.09
C ARG A 52 4.44 -24.74 28.62
N ASP A 53 4.88 -25.72 29.42
CA ASP A 53 6.03 -26.50 29.01
C ASP A 53 5.77 -27.35 27.76
N LYS A 54 6.82 -27.66 27.02
CA LYS A 54 6.78 -28.44 25.77
C LYS A 54 6.17 -29.85 25.90
N ARG A 55 6.05 -30.38 27.15
CA ARG A 55 5.43 -31.68 27.43
C ARG A 55 3.94 -31.57 27.74
N GLY A 56 3.44 -30.34 27.90
CA GLY A 56 2.05 -30.07 28.27
C GLY A 56 1.73 -30.50 29.72
N SER A 57 2.75 -30.66 30.55
CA SER A 57 2.61 -31.16 31.92
C SER A 57 2.14 -30.10 32.92
N GLY A 58 2.16 -28.82 32.53
CA GLY A 58 1.68 -27.73 33.37
C GLY A 58 1.89 -26.36 32.74
N GLU A 59 1.27 -25.37 33.38
CA GLU A 59 1.51 -23.95 33.12
C GLU A 59 2.21 -23.36 34.34
N MET A 60 3.20 -22.55 34.10
CA MET A 60 3.86 -21.76 35.13
C MET A 60 3.77 -20.29 34.77
N THR A 61 3.58 -19.45 35.79
CA THR A 61 3.66 -17.99 35.63
C THR A 61 4.96 -17.52 36.21
N VAL A 62 5.72 -16.75 35.44
CA VAL A 62 6.99 -16.15 35.84
C VAL A 62 6.83 -14.63 35.81
N GLU A 63 7.37 -13.97 36.84
CA GLU A 63 7.48 -12.50 36.83
C GLU A 63 8.77 -12.13 36.13
N VAL A 64 8.65 -11.19 35.19
CA VAL A 64 9.76 -10.66 34.40
C VAL A 64 9.99 -9.21 34.83
N GLU A 65 11.19 -8.93 35.34
CA GLU A 65 11.70 -7.59 35.64
C GLU A 65 12.90 -7.35 34.73
N LYS A 66 12.93 -6.26 33.99
CA LYS A 66 13.98 -5.95 33.00
C LYS A 66 14.03 -4.46 32.71
N ASP A 67 15.05 -3.99 31.99
CA ASP A 67 15.07 -2.65 31.46
C ASP A 67 14.04 -2.49 30.31
N GLU A 68 13.43 -1.29 30.19
CA GLU A 68 12.49 -0.96 29.11
C GLU A 68 13.16 -1.21 27.75
N GLY A 69 12.48 -1.92 26.84
CA GLY A 69 13.02 -2.30 25.53
C GLY A 69 14.07 -3.41 25.52
N GLU A 70 14.45 -3.97 26.66
CA GLU A 70 15.41 -5.09 26.72
C GLU A 70 14.78 -6.36 26.14
N ASP A 71 15.49 -7.00 25.17
CA ASP A 71 15.04 -8.23 24.50
C ASP A 71 15.15 -9.46 25.46
N LEU A 72 14.05 -10.19 25.59
CA LEU A 72 14.06 -11.45 26.33
C LEU A 72 14.95 -12.52 25.72
N GLY A 73 15.28 -12.40 24.44
CA GLY A 73 16.10 -13.36 23.71
C GLY A 73 15.32 -14.58 23.21
N ILE A 74 14.06 -14.40 22.83
CA ILE A 74 13.20 -15.47 22.29
C ILE A 74 13.01 -15.28 20.79
N GLU A 75 13.15 -16.37 20.04
CA GLU A 75 12.74 -16.46 18.65
C GLU A 75 11.55 -17.44 18.58
N PHE A 76 10.48 -17.09 17.86
CA PHE A 76 9.27 -17.91 17.73
C PHE A 76 9.25 -18.76 16.48
N GLU A 77 8.47 -19.86 16.50
CA GLU A 77 8.11 -20.58 15.28
C GLU A 77 7.23 -19.65 14.41
N LYS A 78 7.54 -19.56 13.11
CA LYS A 78 6.81 -18.67 12.21
C LYS A 78 5.34 -19.04 12.19
N ASN A 79 4.49 -18.12 12.60
CA ASN A 79 3.05 -18.21 12.39
C ASN A 79 2.69 -17.41 11.14
N THR A 80 2.28 -18.11 10.08
CA THR A 80 1.89 -17.51 8.81
C THR A 80 0.37 -17.37 8.66
N ALA A 81 -0.39 -17.64 9.71
CA ALA A 81 -1.84 -17.53 9.68
C ALA A 81 -2.27 -16.06 9.62
N ILE A 82 -2.93 -15.68 8.53
CA ILE A 82 -3.49 -14.34 8.31
C ILE A 82 -4.99 -14.38 8.60
N ARG A 83 -5.53 -13.38 9.32
CA ARG A 83 -6.97 -13.21 9.49
C ARG A 83 -7.61 -12.87 8.15
N THR A 84 -8.51 -13.73 7.69
CA THR A 84 -9.10 -13.62 6.35
C THR A 84 -10.35 -12.76 6.33
N CYS A 85 -10.56 -12.06 5.22
CA CYS A 85 -11.75 -11.27 4.94
C CYS A 85 -12.93 -12.18 4.55
N HIS A 86 -14.09 -11.99 5.20
CA HIS A 86 -15.32 -12.70 4.90
C HIS A 86 -16.34 -11.84 4.12
N ASN A 87 -15.95 -10.66 3.67
CA ASN A 87 -16.79 -9.76 2.90
C ASN A 87 -16.94 -10.23 1.44
N ARG A 88 -18.01 -9.77 0.80
CA ARG A 88 -18.29 -9.95 -0.62
C ARG A 88 -18.54 -8.59 -1.27
N CYS A 89 -17.62 -7.65 -1.04
CA CYS A 89 -17.76 -6.27 -1.47
C CYS A 89 -18.10 -6.17 -2.96
N VAL A 90 -19.03 -5.29 -3.32
CA VAL A 90 -19.44 -5.09 -4.72
C VAL A 90 -18.28 -4.64 -5.61
N PHE A 91 -17.25 -4.04 -5.04
CA PHE A 91 -16.05 -3.51 -5.68
C PHE A 91 -14.78 -4.35 -5.43
N CYS A 92 -14.87 -5.55 -4.85
CA CYS A 92 -13.68 -6.33 -4.49
C CYS A 92 -12.79 -6.60 -5.70
N PHE A 93 -11.52 -6.16 -5.63
CA PHE A 93 -10.58 -6.35 -6.73
C PHE A 93 -10.16 -7.82 -6.85
N VAL A 94 -10.02 -8.53 -5.73
CA VAL A 94 -9.65 -9.96 -5.72
C VAL A 94 -10.70 -10.82 -6.44
N ASP A 95 -11.99 -10.45 -6.34
CA ASP A 95 -13.07 -11.16 -7.05
C ASP A 95 -13.03 -10.97 -8.57
N GLN A 96 -12.23 -10.02 -9.05
CA GLN A 96 -12.02 -9.71 -10.47
C GLN A 96 -10.67 -10.23 -11.00
N MET A 97 -9.94 -11.03 -10.20
CA MET A 97 -8.67 -11.60 -10.65
C MET A 97 -8.91 -12.75 -11.64
N PRO A 98 -8.11 -12.87 -12.71
CA PRO A 98 -8.17 -14.00 -13.62
C PRO A 98 -7.83 -15.30 -12.89
N LYS A 99 -8.44 -16.40 -13.29
CA LYS A 99 -8.17 -17.72 -12.71
C LYS A 99 -6.78 -18.23 -13.09
N GLY A 100 -6.17 -19.06 -12.23
CA GLY A 100 -4.92 -19.75 -12.52
C GLY A 100 -3.66 -18.90 -12.30
N MET A 101 -3.77 -17.82 -11.51
CA MET A 101 -2.62 -17.05 -11.05
C MET A 101 -2.01 -17.68 -9.79
N ARG A 102 -0.86 -17.15 -9.32
CA ARG A 102 -0.25 -17.59 -8.05
C ARG A 102 -1.22 -17.37 -6.88
N GLU A 103 -1.23 -18.30 -5.93
CA GLU A 103 -2.18 -18.34 -4.81
C GLU A 103 -2.19 -17.04 -3.98
N SER A 104 -1.02 -16.41 -3.80
CA SER A 104 -0.91 -15.16 -3.05
C SER A 104 -1.77 -14.01 -3.58
N LEU A 105 -2.16 -14.02 -4.87
CA LEU A 105 -3.02 -12.99 -5.46
C LEU A 105 -4.51 -13.16 -5.13
N TYR A 106 -4.90 -14.29 -4.53
CA TYR A 106 -6.29 -14.56 -4.13
C TYR A 106 -6.49 -14.45 -2.62
N VAL A 107 -5.45 -14.12 -1.88
CA VAL A 107 -5.55 -13.89 -0.43
C VAL A 107 -6.37 -12.62 -0.20
N LYS A 108 -7.44 -12.78 0.57
CA LYS A 108 -8.23 -11.66 1.09
C LYS A 108 -7.89 -11.53 2.56
N ASP A 109 -7.04 -10.61 2.89
CA ASP A 109 -6.72 -10.29 4.28
C ASP A 109 -7.73 -9.30 4.88
N ASP A 110 -7.92 -9.40 6.18
CA ASP A 110 -8.64 -8.45 7.03
C ASP A 110 -8.02 -8.51 8.43
N ASP A 111 -6.67 -8.39 8.45
CA ASP A 111 -5.83 -8.61 9.62
C ASP A 111 -5.32 -7.28 10.20
N TYR A 112 -5.80 -6.93 11.38
CA TYR A 112 -5.40 -5.68 12.03
C TYR A 112 -3.93 -5.66 12.48
N GLY A 113 -3.30 -6.82 12.66
CA GLY A 113 -1.85 -6.89 12.87
C GLY A 113 -1.07 -6.44 11.65
N MET A 114 -1.50 -6.87 10.45
CA MET A 114 -0.94 -6.38 9.18
C MET A 114 -1.29 -4.91 8.94
N SER A 115 -2.47 -4.46 9.39
CA SER A 115 -2.81 -3.03 9.33
C SER A 115 -1.80 -2.20 10.11
N PHE A 116 -1.52 -2.59 11.34
CA PHE A 116 -0.55 -1.91 12.20
C PHE A 116 0.88 -1.97 11.66
N SER A 117 1.34 -3.15 11.22
CA SER A 117 2.76 -3.37 10.85
C SER A 117 3.11 -2.99 9.41
N CYS A 118 2.15 -3.07 8.48
CA CYS A 118 2.38 -2.90 7.04
C CYS A 118 1.45 -1.88 6.38
N GLY A 119 0.51 -1.27 7.11
CA GLY A 119 -0.44 -0.31 6.53
C GLY A 119 -1.58 -0.94 5.73
N ASN A 120 -1.82 -2.25 5.83
CA ASN A 120 -2.91 -2.92 5.14
C ASN A 120 -4.27 -2.41 5.63
N PHE A 121 -5.20 -2.16 4.71
CA PHE A 121 -6.53 -1.70 5.05
C PHE A 121 -7.42 -2.84 5.54
N VAL A 122 -8.02 -2.67 6.73
CA VAL A 122 -8.96 -3.62 7.34
C VAL A 122 -10.39 -3.08 7.37
N THR A 123 -11.35 -3.99 7.25
CA THR A 123 -12.77 -3.61 7.28
C THR A 123 -13.38 -3.64 8.69
N LEU A 124 -12.70 -4.20 9.66
CA LEU A 124 -13.17 -4.45 11.02
C LEU A 124 -14.42 -5.36 11.12
N THR A 125 -14.86 -5.96 10.02
CA THR A 125 -16.11 -6.77 10.00
C THR A 125 -15.96 -8.15 10.63
N ASN A 126 -14.72 -8.66 10.69
CA ASN A 126 -14.38 -9.94 11.33
C ASN A 126 -13.89 -9.76 12.79
N LEU A 127 -13.95 -8.53 13.32
CA LEU A 127 -13.41 -8.20 14.63
C LEU A 127 -14.45 -8.37 15.73
N SER A 128 -14.10 -9.13 16.79
CA SER A 128 -14.91 -9.26 17.99
C SER A 128 -14.70 -8.08 18.94
N GLU A 129 -15.51 -8.02 20.00
CA GLU A 129 -15.32 -7.01 21.04
C GLU A 129 -14.01 -7.18 21.78
N GLU A 130 -13.59 -8.41 22.06
CA GLU A 130 -12.31 -8.74 22.66
C GLU A 130 -11.15 -8.32 21.74
N GLY A 131 -11.29 -8.49 20.42
CA GLY A 131 -10.30 -8.03 19.45
C GLY A 131 -10.17 -6.50 19.44
N LEU A 132 -11.27 -5.74 19.55
CA LEU A 132 -11.23 -4.27 19.70
C LEU A 132 -10.52 -3.87 20.99
N GLN A 133 -10.86 -4.52 22.11
CA GLN A 133 -10.20 -4.26 23.41
C GLN A 133 -8.70 -4.60 23.35
N ARG A 134 -8.31 -5.66 22.63
CA ARG A 134 -6.91 -6.03 22.43
C ARG A 134 -6.16 -4.95 21.65
N ILE A 135 -6.72 -4.42 20.55
CA ILE A 135 -6.11 -3.33 19.78
C ILE A 135 -5.83 -2.12 20.70
N VAL A 136 -6.82 -1.73 21.51
CA VAL A 136 -6.69 -0.60 22.44
C VAL A 136 -5.64 -0.89 23.53
N ARG A 137 -5.68 -2.09 24.12
CA ARG A 137 -4.74 -2.50 25.17
C ARG A 137 -3.30 -2.50 24.68
N LEU A 138 -3.06 -3.08 23.49
CA LEU A 138 -1.72 -3.15 22.89
C LEU A 138 -1.31 -1.85 22.18
N LYS A 139 -2.17 -0.81 22.20
CA LYS A 139 -1.91 0.48 21.53
C LYS A 139 -1.51 0.35 20.07
N LEU A 140 -2.17 -0.55 19.31
CA LEU A 140 -1.87 -0.76 17.89
C LEU A 140 -2.34 0.44 17.06
N SER A 141 -1.47 1.42 16.91
CA SER A 141 -1.75 2.72 16.28
C SER A 141 -0.57 3.19 15.44
N PRO A 142 -0.78 3.71 14.22
CA PRO A 142 -2.07 3.89 13.56
C PRO A 142 -2.65 2.58 13.00
N LEU A 143 -3.97 2.57 12.71
CA LEU A 143 -4.62 1.55 11.90
C LEU A 143 -5.17 2.16 10.61
N TYR A 144 -5.18 1.35 9.56
CA TYR A 144 -5.71 1.68 8.24
C TYR A 144 -7.06 1.00 8.05
N VAL A 145 -8.15 1.78 7.95
CA VAL A 145 -9.52 1.26 7.99
C VAL A 145 -10.29 1.54 6.71
N SER A 146 -10.73 0.49 6.04
CA SER A 146 -11.66 0.55 4.90
C SER A 146 -13.07 0.86 5.39
N VAL A 147 -13.39 2.16 5.52
CA VAL A 147 -14.69 2.64 6.00
C VAL A 147 -15.75 2.58 4.90
N HIS A 148 -15.43 3.09 3.72
CA HIS A 148 -16.27 3.24 2.52
C HIS A 148 -17.48 4.17 2.70
N THR A 149 -18.17 4.09 3.82
CA THR A 149 -19.25 5.00 4.25
C THR A 149 -19.52 4.86 5.74
N MET A 150 -19.92 5.96 6.38
CA MET A 150 -20.39 5.99 7.78
C MET A 150 -21.89 5.69 7.91
N ASN A 151 -22.60 5.47 6.80
CA ASN A 151 -23.98 5.01 6.78
C ASN A 151 -24.01 3.47 6.97
N PRO A 152 -24.51 2.95 8.12
CA PRO A 152 -24.47 1.54 8.44
C PRO A 152 -25.19 0.66 7.41
N ASP A 153 -26.35 1.07 6.92
CA ASP A 153 -27.16 0.28 6.00
C ASP A 153 -26.50 0.23 4.61
N LEU A 154 -25.98 1.35 4.13
CA LEU A 154 -25.25 1.40 2.87
C LEU A 154 -23.96 0.57 2.96
N ARG A 155 -23.26 0.63 4.09
CA ARG A 155 -22.05 -0.17 4.28
C ARG A 155 -22.34 -1.68 4.25
N VAL A 156 -23.43 -2.13 4.87
CA VAL A 156 -23.90 -3.54 4.78
C VAL A 156 -24.18 -3.90 3.32
N LYS A 157 -24.84 -3.04 2.55
CA LYS A 157 -25.09 -3.23 1.11
C LYS A 157 -23.78 -3.38 0.31
N LEU A 158 -22.83 -2.46 0.50
CA LEU A 158 -21.57 -2.41 -0.26
C LEU A 158 -20.65 -3.59 0.06
N LEU A 159 -20.50 -3.95 1.35
CA LEU A 159 -19.63 -5.05 1.76
C LEU A 159 -20.32 -6.42 1.71
N ARG A 160 -21.65 -6.45 1.53
CA ARG A 160 -22.47 -7.66 1.58
C ARG A 160 -22.21 -8.51 2.84
N ASN A 161 -22.06 -7.81 3.96
CA ASN A 161 -21.77 -8.41 5.26
C ASN A 161 -22.61 -7.69 6.34
N ARG A 162 -23.46 -8.46 7.06
CA ARG A 162 -24.35 -7.92 8.10
C ARG A 162 -23.61 -7.22 9.26
N PHE A 163 -22.35 -7.57 9.49
CA PHE A 163 -21.54 -6.98 10.55
C PHE A 163 -20.94 -5.64 10.17
N ALA A 164 -20.96 -5.28 8.87
CA ALA A 164 -20.39 -4.02 8.37
C ALA A 164 -21.06 -2.76 8.95
N GLY A 165 -22.32 -2.87 9.39
CA GLY A 165 -23.04 -1.76 10.02
C GLY A 165 -22.52 -1.31 11.39
N LYS A 166 -21.57 -2.03 12.00
CA LYS A 166 -20.99 -1.68 13.30
C LYS A 166 -19.91 -0.59 13.24
N ILE A 167 -19.61 -0.06 12.06
CA ILE A 167 -18.43 0.81 11.82
C ILE A 167 -18.40 2.03 12.73
N VAL A 168 -19.53 2.70 12.96
CA VAL A 168 -19.59 3.90 13.79
C VAL A 168 -19.15 3.59 15.22
N ASP A 169 -19.72 2.54 15.83
CA ASP A 169 -19.39 2.10 17.18
C ASP A 169 -17.91 1.64 17.29
N GLN A 170 -17.41 0.95 16.26
CA GLN A 170 -16.02 0.49 16.23
C GLN A 170 -15.02 1.65 16.14
N ILE A 171 -15.27 2.65 15.27
CA ILE A 171 -14.41 3.85 15.17
C ILE A 171 -14.45 4.62 16.49
N GLU A 172 -15.63 4.82 17.07
CA GLU A 172 -15.75 5.54 18.35
C GLU A 172 -14.96 4.86 19.47
N LYS A 173 -15.02 3.53 19.57
CA LYS A 173 -14.27 2.76 20.57
C LYS A 173 -12.75 2.86 20.35
N LEU A 174 -12.29 2.73 19.11
CA LEU A 174 -10.86 2.85 18.78
C LEU A 174 -10.33 4.23 19.12
N VAL A 175 -11.04 5.29 18.71
CA VAL A 175 -10.66 6.68 18.99
C VAL A 175 -10.68 6.98 20.49
N LYS A 176 -11.72 6.55 21.24
CA LYS A 176 -11.76 6.66 22.70
C LYS A 176 -10.61 5.91 23.39
N GLY A 177 -10.14 4.81 22.76
CA GLY A 177 -8.96 4.07 23.20
C GLY A 177 -7.62 4.72 22.82
N GLY A 178 -7.64 5.88 22.13
CA GLY A 178 -6.43 6.60 21.74
C GLY A 178 -5.78 6.09 20.43
N ILE A 179 -6.49 5.28 19.64
CA ILE A 179 -5.98 4.75 18.37
C ILE A 179 -6.19 5.77 17.27
N SER A 180 -5.12 6.12 16.55
CA SER A 180 -5.18 6.93 15.32
C SER A 180 -5.58 6.08 14.13
N LEU A 181 -6.35 6.66 13.19
CA LEU A 181 -6.90 5.95 12.04
C LEU A 181 -6.62 6.71 10.75
N HIS A 182 -6.14 5.98 9.74
CA HIS A 182 -6.18 6.38 8.33
C HIS A 182 -7.37 5.67 7.68
N CYS A 183 -8.31 6.45 7.15
CA CYS A 183 -9.55 5.91 6.60
C CYS A 183 -9.53 5.87 5.07
N GLN A 184 -10.26 4.89 4.50
CA GLN A 184 -10.39 4.75 3.05
C GLN A 184 -11.85 4.60 2.64
N ALA A 185 -12.23 5.29 1.57
CA ALA A 185 -13.47 5.09 0.84
C ALA A 185 -13.15 4.68 -0.61
N VAL A 186 -13.42 3.41 -0.94
CA VAL A 186 -13.45 2.97 -2.34
C VAL A 186 -14.78 3.45 -2.92
N LEU A 187 -14.73 4.38 -3.86
CA LEU A 187 -15.91 5.05 -4.39
C LEU A 187 -16.54 4.23 -5.52
N VAL A 188 -17.82 3.97 -5.35
CA VAL A 188 -18.70 3.31 -6.32
C VAL A 188 -19.66 4.38 -6.84
N PRO A 189 -19.52 4.83 -8.10
CA PRO A 189 -20.35 5.90 -8.65
C PRO A 189 -21.85 5.64 -8.48
N GLY A 190 -22.56 6.62 -7.90
CA GLY A 190 -23.98 6.56 -7.58
C GLY A 190 -24.37 5.82 -6.29
N GLU A 191 -23.38 5.33 -5.52
CA GLU A 191 -23.63 4.63 -4.24
C GLU A 191 -23.10 5.41 -3.03
N ASN A 192 -21.79 5.57 -2.91
CA ASN A 192 -21.14 6.21 -1.76
C ASN A 192 -20.33 7.46 -2.12
N ASP A 193 -20.67 8.09 -3.23
CA ASP A 193 -20.11 9.35 -3.72
C ASP A 193 -21.01 10.57 -3.42
N GLY A 194 -20.63 11.73 -3.92
CA GLY A 194 -21.42 12.96 -3.80
C GLY A 194 -21.85 13.28 -2.36
N ALA A 195 -23.15 13.36 -2.13
CA ALA A 195 -23.70 13.69 -0.80
C ALA A 195 -23.39 12.63 0.26
N GLU A 196 -23.28 11.36 -0.13
CA GLU A 196 -22.93 10.29 0.81
C GLU A 196 -21.45 10.36 1.22
N LEU A 197 -20.56 10.70 0.29
CA LEU A 197 -19.15 10.96 0.61
C LEU A 197 -19.02 12.18 1.53
N GLU A 198 -19.75 13.26 1.25
CA GLU A 198 -19.78 14.44 2.13
C GLU A 198 -20.27 14.09 3.54
N TYR A 199 -21.36 13.32 3.66
CA TYR A 199 -21.84 12.81 4.94
C TYR A 199 -20.75 12.00 5.66
N THR A 200 -20.15 11.06 4.99
CA THR A 200 -19.07 10.20 5.54
C THR A 200 -17.88 11.04 6.03
N ALA A 201 -17.42 11.99 5.21
CA ALA A 201 -16.31 12.87 5.57
C ALA A 201 -16.63 13.71 6.83
N ARG A 202 -17.84 14.27 6.91
CA ARG A 202 -18.28 15.07 8.08
C ARG A 202 -18.39 14.22 9.35
N GLU A 203 -18.91 13.00 9.24
CA GLU A 203 -19.00 12.09 10.38
C GLU A 203 -17.60 11.68 10.88
N LEU A 204 -16.67 11.35 9.99
CA LEU A 204 -15.29 11.00 10.34
C LEU A 204 -14.53 12.20 10.91
N PHE A 205 -14.73 13.39 10.36
CA PHE A 205 -14.05 14.61 10.82
C PHE A 205 -14.39 14.99 12.27
N LYS A 206 -15.51 14.52 12.82
CA LYS A 206 -15.81 14.68 14.25
C LYS A 206 -14.77 14.06 15.18
N TYR A 207 -14.03 13.09 14.68
CA TYR A 207 -12.98 12.37 15.40
C TYR A 207 -11.57 12.90 15.13
N TYR A 208 -11.43 13.97 14.32
CA TYR A 208 -10.11 14.59 14.12
C TYR A 208 -9.55 15.12 15.46
N PRO A 209 -8.25 14.96 15.79
CA PRO A 209 -7.16 14.48 14.93
C PRO A 209 -6.89 12.96 15.02
N TYR A 210 -7.68 12.17 15.74
CA TYR A 210 -7.49 10.72 15.79
C TYR A 210 -7.79 10.05 14.45
N VAL A 211 -8.89 10.40 13.79
CA VAL A 211 -9.07 10.10 12.37
C VAL A 211 -8.30 11.16 11.59
N ARG A 212 -7.16 10.78 11.03
CA ARG A 212 -6.20 11.69 10.43
C ARG A 212 -6.62 12.16 9.06
N ASP A 213 -7.16 11.26 8.26
CA ASP A 213 -7.53 11.49 6.87
C ASP A 213 -8.56 10.49 6.35
N LEU A 214 -9.10 10.80 5.16
CA LEU A 214 -9.98 9.94 4.38
C LEU A 214 -9.48 9.85 2.94
N ALA A 215 -8.86 8.73 2.60
CA ALA A 215 -8.50 8.39 1.22
C ALA A 215 -9.75 8.17 0.36
N CYS A 216 -9.86 8.87 -0.75
CA CYS A 216 -10.88 8.67 -1.76
C CYS A 216 -10.25 7.97 -2.97
N VAL A 217 -10.59 6.69 -3.20
CA VAL A 217 -9.99 5.90 -4.27
C VAL A 217 -11.07 5.39 -5.24
N PRO A 218 -10.78 5.32 -6.55
CA PRO A 218 -11.72 4.79 -7.51
C PRO A 218 -11.84 3.27 -7.38
N THR A 219 -13.00 2.73 -7.73
CA THR A 219 -13.13 1.29 -7.91
C THR A 219 -12.33 0.85 -9.14
N GLY A 220 -11.38 -0.06 -8.93
CA GLY A 220 -10.68 -0.73 -10.03
C GLY A 220 -11.61 -1.66 -10.79
N ILE A 221 -11.67 -1.52 -12.12
CA ILE A 221 -12.55 -2.31 -12.99
C ILE A 221 -11.68 -3.11 -13.96
N THR A 222 -11.78 -4.45 -13.89
CA THR A 222 -11.10 -5.35 -14.82
C THR A 222 -12.09 -5.97 -15.80
N LYS A 223 -11.59 -6.55 -16.89
CA LYS A 223 -12.41 -7.30 -17.85
C LYS A 223 -13.04 -8.60 -17.30
N TYR A 224 -12.62 -9.02 -16.09
CA TYR A 224 -13.09 -10.26 -15.44
C TYR A 224 -14.26 -10.02 -14.47
N ARG A 225 -15.15 -9.06 -14.80
CA ARG A 225 -16.32 -8.70 -13.96
C ARG A 225 -17.62 -9.37 -14.37
N GLU A 226 -17.60 -10.36 -15.23
CA GLU A 226 -18.82 -11.06 -15.64
C GLU A 226 -19.55 -11.65 -14.42
N GLY A 227 -20.85 -11.34 -14.29
CA GLY A 227 -21.69 -11.77 -13.17
C GLY A 227 -21.49 -11.02 -11.85
N LEU A 228 -20.55 -10.08 -11.78
CA LEU A 228 -20.37 -9.21 -10.60
C LEU A 228 -21.30 -7.98 -10.66
N TYR A 229 -21.38 -7.26 -9.51
CA TYR A 229 -22.18 -6.04 -9.41
C TYR A 229 -21.78 -5.02 -10.47
N PRO A 230 -22.72 -4.47 -11.25
CA PRO A 230 -22.40 -3.48 -12.27
C PRO A 230 -21.96 -2.17 -11.62
N ILE A 231 -20.78 -1.69 -12.01
CA ILE A 231 -20.22 -0.43 -11.53
C ILE A 231 -19.93 0.44 -12.76
N PRO A 232 -20.46 1.67 -12.80
CA PRO A 232 -20.12 2.61 -13.86
C PRO A 232 -18.64 2.98 -13.85
N ASP A 233 -18.09 3.28 -15.02
CA ASP A 233 -16.73 3.79 -15.13
C ASP A 233 -16.60 5.17 -14.48
N VAL A 234 -15.44 5.43 -13.90
CA VAL A 234 -15.03 6.75 -13.44
C VAL A 234 -14.42 7.49 -14.62
N ASP A 235 -15.11 8.50 -15.11
CA ASP A 235 -14.64 9.37 -16.20
C ASP A 235 -14.06 10.70 -15.70
N GLY A 236 -13.70 11.57 -16.65
CA GLY A 236 -13.14 12.89 -16.35
C GLY A 236 -14.15 13.85 -15.70
N GLU A 237 -15.43 13.78 -16.07
CA GLU A 237 -16.48 14.64 -15.49
C GLU A 237 -16.78 14.22 -14.03
N TYR A 238 -16.90 12.93 -13.79
CA TYR A 238 -17.03 12.39 -12.43
C TYR A 238 -15.85 12.80 -11.58
N SER A 239 -14.63 12.61 -12.08
CA SER A 239 -13.39 12.94 -11.37
C SER A 239 -13.31 14.44 -11.04
N ALA A 240 -13.70 15.30 -11.97
CA ALA A 240 -13.73 16.75 -11.74
C ALA A 240 -14.71 17.14 -10.63
N LYS A 241 -15.92 16.58 -10.63
CA LYS A 241 -16.93 16.82 -9.57
C LYS A 241 -16.45 16.34 -8.20
N LEU A 242 -15.78 15.18 -8.16
CA LEU A 242 -15.20 14.67 -6.92
C LEU A 242 -14.11 15.61 -6.39
N LEU A 243 -13.19 16.06 -7.24
CA LEU A 243 -12.13 16.99 -6.85
C LEU A 243 -12.68 18.33 -6.35
N ASP A 244 -13.76 18.86 -6.98
CA ASP A 244 -14.44 20.07 -6.50
C ASP A 244 -15.05 19.86 -5.09
N LEU A 245 -15.64 18.69 -4.83
CA LEU A 245 -16.17 18.34 -3.52
C LEU A 245 -15.06 18.25 -2.48
N VAL A 246 -13.95 17.57 -2.81
CA VAL A 246 -12.78 17.43 -1.94
C VAL A 246 -12.18 18.80 -1.60
N ASP A 247 -11.94 19.66 -2.60
CA ASP A 247 -11.37 20.98 -2.41
C ASP A 247 -12.27 21.85 -1.51
N ARG A 248 -13.60 21.78 -1.70
CA ARG A 248 -14.59 22.50 -0.87
C ARG A 248 -14.57 22.04 0.58
N LEU A 249 -14.57 20.72 0.82
CA LEU A 249 -14.58 20.16 2.18
C LEU A 249 -13.27 20.41 2.91
N ASN A 250 -12.13 20.25 2.25
CA ASN A 250 -10.82 20.54 2.84
C ASN A 250 -10.67 22.03 3.19
N ALA A 251 -11.19 22.93 2.35
CA ALA A 251 -11.23 24.37 2.66
C ALA A 251 -12.13 24.68 3.87
N GLU A 252 -13.27 24.02 4.01
CA GLU A 252 -14.17 24.14 5.16
C GLU A 252 -13.53 23.60 6.43
N PHE A 253 -12.90 22.43 6.38
CA PHE A 253 -12.20 21.78 7.49
C PHE A 253 -10.90 22.49 7.87
N LYS A 254 -10.34 23.31 6.98
CA LYS A 254 -9.04 23.99 7.11
C LYS A 254 -7.86 23.03 7.28
N VAL A 255 -8.00 21.84 6.74
CA VAL A 255 -6.99 20.79 6.74
C VAL A 255 -7.21 19.87 5.53
N ASN A 256 -6.14 19.26 5.00
CA ASN A 256 -6.23 18.30 3.90
C ASN A 256 -6.71 16.94 4.47
N PHE A 257 -7.98 16.88 4.84
CA PHE A 257 -8.58 15.69 5.44
C PHE A 257 -8.98 14.64 4.38
N LEU A 258 -9.58 15.09 3.27
CA LEU A 258 -9.89 14.21 2.14
C LEU A 258 -8.71 14.20 1.17
N LEU A 259 -8.22 13.00 0.88
CA LEU A 259 -7.08 12.77 0.00
C LEU A 259 -7.53 11.96 -1.22
N PRO A 260 -7.72 12.58 -2.39
CA PRO A 260 -8.14 11.88 -3.60
C PRO A 260 -6.93 11.20 -4.28
N ALA A 261 -7.16 10.01 -4.86
CA ALA A 261 -6.15 9.30 -5.63
C ALA A 261 -5.67 10.11 -6.84
N ASP A 262 -4.41 9.96 -7.21
CA ASP A 262 -3.77 10.62 -8.36
C ASP A 262 -4.54 10.39 -9.65
N GLU A 263 -5.20 9.23 -9.79
CA GLU A 263 -6.00 8.87 -10.95
C GLU A 263 -7.14 9.88 -11.24
N TYR A 264 -7.75 10.46 -10.19
CA TYR A 264 -8.81 11.45 -10.39
C TYR A 264 -8.28 12.73 -11.03
N PHE A 265 -7.08 13.18 -10.66
CA PHE A 265 -6.45 14.35 -11.28
C PHE A 265 -6.11 14.08 -12.75
N VAL A 266 -5.57 12.91 -13.05
CA VAL A 266 -5.23 12.50 -14.41
C VAL A 266 -6.49 12.43 -15.28
N LYS A 267 -7.55 11.76 -14.81
CA LYS A 267 -8.81 11.63 -15.56
C LYS A 267 -9.52 12.97 -15.76
N ALA A 268 -9.50 13.85 -14.78
CA ALA A 268 -10.06 15.20 -14.87
C ALA A 268 -9.19 16.17 -15.68
N ASN A 269 -8.01 15.75 -16.12
CA ASN A 269 -7.00 16.61 -16.75
C ASN A 269 -6.69 17.86 -15.88
N ARG A 270 -6.57 17.66 -14.55
CA ARG A 270 -6.20 18.67 -13.57
C ARG A 270 -4.77 18.46 -13.08
N PRO A 271 -4.05 19.54 -12.71
CA PRO A 271 -2.72 19.40 -12.13
C PRO A 271 -2.81 18.65 -10.79
N LEU A 272 -1.82 17.81 -10.52
CA LEU A 272 -1.62 17.18 -9.23
C LEU A 272 -1.38 18.25 -8.15
N LYS A 273 -1.73 17.94 -6.92
CA LYS A 273 -1.33 18.75 -5.76
C LYS A 273 0.18 18.63 -5.54
N ASN A 274 0.80 19.64 -4.92
CA ASN A 274 2.21 19.57 -4.53
C ASN A 274 2.43 18.56 -3.39
N ALA A 275 3.69 18.21 -3.14
CA ALA A 275 4.07 17.23 -2.11
C ALA A 275 3.56 17.63 -0.70
N GLU A 276 3.55 18.94 -0.36
CA GLU A 276 3.09 19.44 0.93
C GLU A 276 1.61 19.13 1.22
N PHE A 277 0.78 18.99 0.17
CA PHE A 277 -0.63 18.63 0.32
C PHE A 277 -0.81 17.26 0.98
N TYR A 278 0.11 16.33 0.73
CA TYR A 278 0.02 14.94 1.16
C TYR A 278 0.73 14.63 2.49
N GLY A 279 1.38 15.62 3.12
CA GLY A 279 2.13 15.43 4.36
C GLY A 279 3.22 14.37 4.22
N ASP A 280 3.21 13.37 5.11
CA ASP A 280 4.19 12.29 5.13
C ASP A 280 3.87 11.15 4.13
N PHE A 281 2.91 11.33 3.24
CA PHE A 281 2.48 10.34 2.24
C PHE A 281 1.95 9.02 2.84
N GLU A 282 1.28 9.08 3.97
CA GLU A 282 0.73 7.93 4.70
C GLU A 282 -0.28 7.09 3.89
N GLN A 283 -0.83 7.67 2.81
CA GLN A 283 -1.81 7.02 1.94
C GLN A 283 -1.23 6.60 0.57
N ILE A 284 0.11 6.49 0.45
CA ILE A 284 0.79 6.25 -0.82
C ILE A 284 0.38 4.93 -1.48
N GLU A 285 0.11 3.89 -0.68
CA GLU A 285 -0.33 2.58 -1.16
C GLU A 285 -1.71 2.61 -1.84
N ASN A 286 -2.50 3.65 -1.56
CA ASN A 286 -3.76 3.94 -2.24
C ASN A 286 -3.60 4.70 -3.57
N GLY A 287 -2.37 4.92 -4.04
CA GLY A 287 -2.09 5.73 -5.21
C GLY A 287 -2.37 7.22 -4.99
N ILE A 288 -2.16 7.69 -3.75
CA ILE A 288 -2.37 9.07 -3.33
C ILE A 288 -1.03 9.76 -3.13
N GLY A 289 -0.74 10.77 -3.94
CA GLY A 289 0.50 11.53 -3.89
C GLY A 289 1.74 10.79 -4.40
N MET A 290 1.61 9.56 -4.89
CA MET A 290 2.72 8.77 -5.42
C MET A 290 3.42 9.50 -6.57
N THR A 291 2.65 10.07 -7.48
CA THR A 291 3.18 10.82 -8.62
C THR A 291 3.85 12.11 -8.17
N SER A 292 3.25 12.83 -7.24
CA SER A 292 3.82 14.08 -6.72
C SER A 292 5.12 13.85 -5.95
N LYS A 293 5.20 12.77 -5.16
CA LYS A 293 6.44 12.35 -4.50
C LYS A 293 7.52 12.05 -5.52
N PHE A 294 7.23 11.20 -6.50
CA PHE A 294 8.16 10.83 -7.56
C PHE A 294 8.69 12.04 -8.32
N LEU A 295 7.83 12.98 -8.71
CA LEU A 295 8.22 14.19 -9.41
C LEU A 295 9.07 15.12 -8.55
N SER A 296 8.71 15.34 -7.28
CA SER A 296 9.49 16.20 -6.38
C SER A 296 10.88 15.65 -6.10
N GLU A 297 11.01 14.32 -5.94
CA GLU A 297 12.31 13.65 -5.80
C GLU A 297 13.16 13.78 -7.07
N ALA A 298 12.56 13.58 -8.24
CA ALA A 298 13.27 13.73 -9.51
C ALA A 298 13.72 15.20 -9.75
N GLU A 299 12.89 16.19 -9.44
CA GLU A 299 13.23 17.60 -9.53
C GLU A 299 14.34 17.98 -8.57
N ALA A 300 14.33 17.43 -7.35
CA ALA A 300 15.41 17.64 -6.38
C ALA A 300 16.73 17.04 -6.89
N ALA A 301 16.70 15.81 -7.45
CA ALA A 301 17.90 15.18 -8.03
C ALA A 301 18.45 15.96 -9.23
N LEU A 302 17.59 16.41 -10.14
CA LEU A 302 18.01 17.24 -11.28
C LEU A 302 18.60 18.58 -10.84
N SER A 303 18.02 19.19 -9.80
CA SER A 303 18.55 20.44 -9.22
C SER A 303 19.93 20.23 -8.59
N ALA A 304 20.15 19.10 -7.90
CA ALA A 304 21.45 18.74 -7.35
C ALA A 304 22.51 18.58 -8.46
N LEU A 305 22.16 17.89 -9.56
CA LEU A 305 23.06 17.75 -10.72
C LEU A 305 23.47 19.10 -11.31
N LEU A 306 22.55 20.05 -11.41
CA LEU A 306 22.88 21.42 -11.89
C LEU A 306 23.80 22.13 -10.92
N MET A 307 23.58 22.04 -9.61
CA MET A 307 24.44 22.65 -8.58
C MET A 307 25.85 22.08 -8.60
N GLU A 308 25.99 20.76 -8.70
CA GLU A 308 27.30 20.08 -8.78
C GLU A 308 28.10 20.44 -10.04
N ASN A 309 27.42 20.91 -11.08
CA ASN A 309 28.05 21.34 -12.34
C ASN A 309 28.03 22.87 -12.53
N ASP A 310 28.09 23.65 -11.45
CA ASP A 310 28.10 25.13 -11.47
C ASP A 310 26.96 25.73 -12.30
N GLY A 311 25.79 25.14 -12.30
CA GLY A 311 24.62 25.52 -13.12
C GLY A 311 24.69 25.04 -14.57
N GLY A 312 25.74 24.32 -14.96
CA GLY A 312 25.88 23.67 -16.25
C GLY A 312 25.14 22.34 -16.33
N ARG A 313 24.98 21.82 -17.55
CA ARG A 313 24.39 20.51 -17.80
C ARG A 313 25.35 19.39 -17.37
N TYR A 314 24.80 18.32 -16.80
CA TYR A 314 25.56 17.10 -16.57
C TYR A 314 25.84 16.39 -17.91
N ALA A 315 27.09 16.11 -18.24
CA ALA A 315 27.48 15.50 -19.49
C ALA A 315 27.66 13.97 -19.33
N LEU A 316 26.89 13.18 -20.05
CA LEU A 316 27.10 11.74 -20.11
C LEU A 316 28.41 11.38 -20.79
N LYS A 317 29.13 10.38 -20.28
CA LYS A 317 30.37 9.86 -20.92
C LYS A 317 30.12 9.33 -22.33
N LYS A 318 28.90 8.82 -22.59
CA LYS A 318 28.46 8.30 -23.89
C LYS A 318 27.01 8.68 -24.06
N LYS A 319 26.63 9.16 -25.25
CA LYS A 319 25.23 9.40 -25.61
C LYS A 319 24.44 8.11 -25.47
N LYS A 320 23.23 8.19 -24.84
CA LYS A 320 22.34 7.03 -24.70
C LYS A 320 20.88 7.38 -24.91
N ARG A 321 20.13 6.37 -25.33
CA ARG A 321 18.68 6.44 -25.48
C ARG A 321 18.04 5.50 -24.49
N SER A 322 17.27 6.09 -23.56
CA SER A 322 16.56 5.37 -22.52
C SER A 322 15.07 5.28 -22.87
N LEU A 323 14.49 4.10 -22.81
CA LEU A 323 13.06 3.86 -23.03
C LEU A 323 12.38 3.63 -21.68
N ILE A 324 11.52 4.56 -21.28
CA ILE A 324 10.80 4.53 -20.00
C ILE A 324 9.48 3.79 -20.19
N ILE A 325 9.25 2.71 -19.44
CA ILE A 325 7.99 1.98 -19.43
C ILE A 325 7.00 2.69 -18.51
N SER A 326 5.80 2.93 -19.01
CA SER A 326 4.73 3.63 -18.31
C SER A 326 3.36 3.01 -18.59
N GLY A 327 2.46 3.05 -17.63
CA GLY A 327 1.04 2.88 -17.89
C GLY A 327 0.47 4.11 -18.62
N VAL A 328 -0.66 3.93 -19.28
CA VAL A 328 -1.28 4.98 -20.11
C VAL A 328 -1.60 6.24 -19.30
N SER A 329 -2.06 6.11 -18.05
CA SER A 329 -2.40 7.26 -17.20
C SER A 329 -1.20 8.14 -16.84
N ALA A 330 0.02 7.57 -16.77
CA ALA A 330 1.23 8.31 -16.42
C ALA A 330 2.06 8.76 -17.64
N GLU A 331 1.62 8.46 -18.86
CA GLU A 331 2.36 8.74 -20.10
C GLU A 331 2.77 10.21 -20.24
N ASN A 332 1.80 11.13 -20.12
CA ASN A 332 2.07 12.55 -20.31
C ASN A 332 2.99 13.13 -19.22
N ILE A 333 2.83 12.65 -18.00
CA ILE A 333 3.67 13.04 -16.86
C ILE A 333 5.10 12.59 -17.09
N ASN A 334 5.30 11.33 -17.45
CA ASN A 334 6.63 10.78 -17.74
C ASN A 334 7.30 11.43 -18.96
N LYS A 335 6.51 11.78 -19.99
CA LYS A 335 7.03 12.55 -21.16
C LYS A 335 7.51 13.95 -20.77
N GLN A 336 6.81 14.62 -19.85
CA GLN A 336 7.25 15.93 -19.36
C GLN A 336 8.53 15.80 -18.54
N LEU A 337 8.61 14.82 -17.64
CA LEU A 337 9.80 14.56 -16.84
C LEU A 337 11.00 14.16 -17.73
N ALA A 338 10.80 13.29 -18.72
CA ALA A 338 11.85 12.91 -19.67
C ALA A 338 12.45 14.15 -20.38
N LYS A 339 11.60 15.08 -20.82
CA LYS A 339 12.07 16.35 -21.42
C LYS A 339 12.81 17.24 -20.43
N GLN A 340 12.46 17.24 -19.15
CA GLN A 340 13.21 17.95 -18.12
C GLN A 340 14.58 17.32 -17.93
N CYS A 341 14.66 15.97 -17.85
CA CYS A 341 15.91 15.25 -17.78
C CYS A 341 16.84 15.54 -19.00
N GLU A 342 16.30 15.53 -20.22
CA GLU A 342 17.07 15.86 -21.43
C GLU A 342 17.63 17.29 -21.43
N LYS A 343 16.97 18.25 -20.77
CA LYS A 343 17.49 19.62 -20.65
C LYS A 343 18.66 19.70 -19.68
N VAL A 344 18.66 18.89 -18.63
CA VAL A 344 19.71 18.89 -17.59
C VAL A 344 20.86 17.95 -17.95
N ILE A 345 20.57 16.80 -18.58
CA ILE A 345 21.55 15.76 -18.89
C ILE A 345 21.91 15.82 -20.38
N GLU A 346 23.15 16.25 -20.67
CA GLU A 346 23.65 16.30 -22.04
C GLU A 346 24.02 14.91 -22.57
N GLY A 347 23.54 14.59 -23.78
CA GLY A 347 23.75 13.29 -24.42
C GLY A 347 22.67 12.27 -24.13
N LEU A 348 21.67 12.59 -23.26
CA LEU A 348 20.50 11.78 -23.04
C LEU A 348 19.42 12.04 -24.10
N GLN A 349 18.80 10.97 -24.57
CA GLN A 349 17.50 10.95 -25.23
C GLN A 349 16.59 9.98 -24.46
N ALA A 350 15.44 10.46 -23.99
CA ALA A 350 14.53 9.68 -23.15
C ALA A 350 13.14 9.64 -23.79
N ASP A 351 12.75 8.45 -24.26
CA ASP A 351 11.43 8.19 -24.83
C ASP A 351 10.55 7.44 -23.82
N VAL A 352 9.24 7.62 -23.92
CA VAL A 352 8.25 6.94 -23.05
C VAL A 352 7.42 5.99 -23.89
N LEU A 353 7.39 4.72 -23.49
CA LEU A 353 6.51 3.71 -24.03
C LEU A 353 5.30 3.52 -23.11
N ALA A 354 4.17 4.09 -23.51
CA ALA A 354 2.90 3.83 -22.83
C ALA A 354 2.40 2.43 -23.20
N VAL A 355 2.16 1.62 -22.17
CA VAL A 355 1.73 0.22 -22.31
C VAL A 355 0.26 0.13 -21.90
N GLU A 356 -0.58 -0.34 -22.84
CA GLU A 356 -1.97 -0.72 -22.54
C GLU A 356 -2.00 -2.03 -21.75
N ASN A 357 -2.88 -2.10 -20.75
CA ASN A 357 -3.07 -3.31 -19.97
C ASN A 357 -4.09 -4.23 -20.67
N GLU A 358 -3.62 -5.16 -21.46
CA GLU A 358 -4.47 -6.18 -22.09
C GLU A 358 -4.80 -7.32 -21.12
N PHE A 359 -3.95 -7.52 -20.11
CA PHE A 359 -4.13 -8.61 -19.15
C PHE A 359 -5.35 -8.39 -18.25
N PHE A 360 -5.49 -7.24 -17.62
CA PHE A 360 -6.65 -6.89 -16.79
C PHE A 360 -7.76 -6.17 -17.56
N GLY A 361 -7.46 -5.63 -18.72
CA GLY A 361 -8.36 -4.79 -19.55
C GLY A 361 -7.90 -3.33 -19.59
N LYS A 362 -8.25 -2.64 -20.67
CA LYS A 362 -7.81 -1.27 -20.98
C LYS A 362 -8.33 -0.20 -20.02
N THR A 363 -9.30 -0.53 -19.17
CA THR A 363 -9.79 0.31 -18.06
C THR A 363 -8.76 0.42 -16.94
N VAL A 364 -7.83 -0.54 -16.85
CA VAL A 364 -6.71 -0.53 -15.88
C VAL A 364 -5.54 0.19 -16.53
N THR A 365 -5.31 1.43 -16.16
CA THR A 365 -4.36 2.34 -16.83
C THR A 365 -3.10 2.64 -16.03
N CYS A 366 -3.05 2.22 -14.75
CA CYS A 366 -1.92 2.47 -13.87
C CYS A 366 -0.71 1.59 -14.19
N THR A 367 0.50 2.11 -13.95
CA THR A 367 1.77 1.43 -14.22
C THR A 367 1.96 0.17 -13.37
N GLY A 368 1.61 0.22 -12.08
CA GLY A 368 1.84 -0.88 -11.13
C GLY A 368 1.07 -2.18 -11.41
N LEU A 369 0.02 -2.12 -12.24
CA LEU A 369 -0.74 -3.31 -12.66
C LEU A 369 -0.36 -3.83 -14.05
N LEU A 370 0.65 -3.25 -14.72
CA LEU A 370 1.18 -3.78 -15.96
C LEU A 370 1.81 -5.15 -15.72
N THR A 371 1.58 -6.07 -16.65
CA THR A 371 2.20 -7.39 -16.57
C THR A 371 3.41 -7.49 -17.50
N GLY A 372 4.29 -8.44 -17.21
CA GLY A 372 5.44 -8.71 -18.10
C GLY A 372 5.01 -9.08 -19.53
N ARG A 373 3.78 -9.64 -19.71
CA ARG A 373 3.22 -9.96 -21.03
C ARG A 373 2.82 -8.69 -21.79
N ASP A 374 2.16 -7.74 -21.12
CA ASP A 374 1.79 -6.46 -21.73
C ASP A 374 3.03 -5.68 -22.14
N ILE A 375 4.02 -5.58 -21.26
CA ILE A 375 5.30 -4.91 -21.51
C ILE A 375 6.04 -5.56 -22.68
N LEU A 376 6.14 -6.90 -22.70
CA LEU A 376 6.79 -7.62 -23.80
C LEU A 376 6.13 -7.35 -25.15
N SER A 377 4.79 -7.42 -25.21
CA SER A 377 4.02 -7.17 -26.42
C SER A 377 4.25 -5.74 -26.94
N ALA A 378 4.20 -4.75 -26.06
CA ALA A 378 4.45 -3.36 -26.41
C ALA A 378 5.89 -3.12 -26.90
N LEU A 379 6.90 -3.73 -26.24
CA LEU A 379 8.31 -3.65 -26.63
C LEU A 379 8.56 -4.26 -28.03
N LEU A 380 7.98 -5.41 -28.31
CA LEU A 380 8.11 -6.05 -29.64
C LEU A 380 7.46 -5.18 -30.71
N THR A 381 6.29 -4.62 -30.46
CA THR A 381 5.61 -3.68 -31.36
C THR A 381 6.45 -2.43 -31.61
N TYR A 382 7.01 -1.84 -30.55
CA TYR A 382 7.87 -0.65 -30.66
C TYR A 382 9.12 -0.92 -31.51
N LYS A 383 9.81 -2.06 -31.29
CA LYS A 383 10.95 -2.47 -32.10
C LYS A 383 10.57 -2.69 -33.57
N ASN A 384 9.46 -3.37 -33.84
CA ASN A 384 8.99 -3.66 -35.19
C ASN A 384 8.61 -2.38 -35.97
N SER A 385 8.22 -1.32 -35.28
CA SER A 385 7.96 0.00 -35.89
C SER A 385 9.22 0.87 -36.06
N GLY A 386 10.40 0.30 -35.81
CA GLY A 386 11.68 1.01 -35.98
C GLY A 386 12.14 1.76 -34.73
N GLY A 387 11.52 1.54 -33.58
CA GLY A 387 11.94 2.12 -32.31
C GLY A 387 13.32 1.65 -31.90
N VAL A 388 14.18 2.56 -31.44
CA VAL A 388 15.57 2.30 -31.08
C VAL A 388 15.85 2.84 -29.71
N PHE A 389 16.47 2.03 -28.86
CA PHE A 389 16.89 2.39 -27.50
C PHE A 389 18.13 1.58 -27.10
N ASP A 390 18.89 2.08 -26.15
CA ASP A 390 20.08 1.45 -25.60
C ASP A 390 19.75 0.71 -24.29
N GLU A 391 18.78 1.24 -23.51
CA GLU A 391 18.31 0.64 -22.27
C GLU A 391 16.80 0.83 -22.09
N ILE A 392 16.21 0.02 -21.19
CA ILE A 392 14.83 0.14 -20.73
C ILE A 392 14.85 0.48 -19.24
N ILE A 393 14.04 1.47 -18.84
CA ILE A 393 13.79 1.78 -17.44
C ILE A 393 12.41 1.24 -17.06
N LEU A 394 12.39 0.34 -16.08
CA LEU A 394 11.21 -0.35 -15.61
C LEU A 394 10.89 0.06 -14.16
N PRO A 395 9.70 0.57 -13.86
CA PRO A 395 9.28 0.83 -12.49
C PRO A 395 9.16 -0.45 -11.66
N SER A 396 9.72 -0.47 -10.44
CA SER A 396 9.73 -1.66 -9.57
C SER A 396 8.34 -2.13 -9.17
N ASN A 397 7.37 -1.22 -9.05
CA ASN A 397 5.99 -1.53 -8.67
C ASN A 397 5.21 -2.37 -9.71
N THR A 398 5.80 -2.67 -10.87
CA THR A 398 5.26 -3.65 -11.83
C THR A 398 5.53 -5.10 -11.43
N MET A 399 6.40 -5.31 -10.43
CA MET A 399 6.83 -6.62 -9.95
C MET A 399 6.48 -6.82 -8.49
N LYS A 400 6.53 -8.06 -8.03
CA LYS A 400 6.36 -8.39 -6.62
C LYS A 400 7.52 -7.79 -5.81
N GLU A 401 7.21 -7.22 -4.67
CA GLU A 401 8.19 -6.66 -3.77
C GLU A 401 9.26 -7.71 -3.40
N PHE A 402 10.52 -7.30 -3.42
CA PHE A 402 11.70 -8.15 -3.19
C PHE A 402 11.89 -9.35 -4.15
N GLU A 403 11.06 -9.47 -5.19
CA GLU A 403 11.18 -10.54 -6.19
C GLU A 403 11.10 -9.96 -7.61
N ASP A 404 11.86 -10.55 -8.53
CA ASP A 404 11.87 -10.16 -9.95
C ASP A 404 10.77 -10.89 -10.75
N VAL A 405 9.51 -10.87 -10.25
CA VAL A 405 8.37 -11.58 -10.83
C VAL A 405 7.18 -10.65 -11.02
N PHE A 406 6.69 -10.55 -12.26
CA PHE A 406 5.48 -9.80 -12.61
C PHE A 406 4.20 -10.50 -12.15
N LEU A 407 3.07 -9.75 -12.12
CA LEU A 407 1.76 -10.28 -11.75
C LEU A 407 1.35 -11.53 -12.57
N CYS A 408 1.70 -11.59 -13.85
CA CYS A 408 1.39 -12.73 -14.72
C CYS A 408 2.30 -13.95 -14.52
N GLY A 409 3.22 -13.92 -13.56
CA GLY A 409 4.18 -15.00 -13.27
C GLY A 409 5.44 -15.01 -14.15
N MET A 410 5.54 -14.12 -15.15
CA MET A 410 6.78 -13.94 -15.93
C MET A 410 7.86 -13.35 -15.03
N THR A 411 9.10 -13.80 -15.18
CA THR A 411 10.25 -13.22 -14.49
C THR A 411 10.90 -12.11 -15.31
N LEU A 412 11.67 -11.24 -14.65
CA LEU A 412 12.49 -10.22 -15.33
C LEU A 412 13.51 -10.84 -16.28
N GLY A 413 14.07 -12.01 -15.91
CA GLY A 413 14.97 -12.78 -16.76
C GLY A 413 14.31 -13.22 -18.07
N GLU A 414 13.09 -13.76 -17.99
CA GLU A 414 12.30 -14.13 -19.17
C GLU A 414 11.94 -12.92 -20.03
N LEU A 415 11.64 -11.76 -19.42
CA LEU A 415 11.39 -10.52 -20.18
C LEU A 415 12.64 -10.10 -20.96
N ARG A 416 13.84 -10.14 -20.34
CA ARG A 416 15.12 -9.86 -21.02
C ARG A 416 15.36 -10.78 -22.20
N GLU A 417 15.21 -12.08 -21.99
CA GLU A 417 15.40 -13.09 -23.03
C GLU A 417 14.43 -12.89 -24.20
N LYS A 418 13.13 -12.85 -23.92
CA LYS A 418 12.08 -12.79 -24.94
C LYS A 418 12.05 -11.47 -25.69
N SER A 419 12.38 -10.34 -25.03
CA SER A 419 12.50 -9.04 -25.68
C SER A 419 13.81 -8.86 -26.44
N GLY A 420 14.82 -9.71 -26.21
CA GLY A 420 16.17 -9.53 -26.73
C GLY A 420 16.83 -8.25 -26.22
N CYS A 421 16.48 -7.79 -25.03
CA CYS A 421 17.04 -6.60 -24.39
C CYS A 421 17.69 -6.98 -23.07
N SER A 422 19.03 -6.95 -23.01
CA SER A 422 19.79 -7.25 -21.80
C SER A 422 19.82 -6.07 -20.82
N ALA A 423 19.75 -4.84 -21.32
CA ALA A 423 19.82 -3.61 -20.53
C ALA A 423 18.42 -3.16 -20.04
N ILE A 424 17.81 -3.96 -19.15
CA ILE A 424 16.59 -3.54 -18.41
C ILE A 424 17.01 -3.16 -16.99
N ARG A 425 16.88 -1.88 -16.69
CA ARG A 425 17.16 -1.31 -15.37
C ARG A 425 15.86 -1.12 -14.61
N VAL A 426 15.83 -1.56 -13.36
CA VAL A 426 14.66 -1.46 -12.49
C VAL A 426 14.85 -0.28 -11.56
N ASN A 427 13.97 0.71 -11.64
CA ASN A 427 13.96 1.82 -10.72
C ASN A 427 13.27 1.40 -9.40
N ARG A 428 14.03 1.38 -8.29
CA ARG A 428 13.56 1.00 -6.95
C ARG A 428 13.50 2.18 -5.98
N ASP A 429 14.17 3.29 -6.30
CA ASP A 429 14.40 4.42 -5.39
C ASP A 429 13.67 5.70 -5.84
N GLY A 430 12.42 5.56 -6.29
CA GLY A 430 11.57 6.69 -6.62
C GLY A 430 12.16 7.64 -7.67
N GLY A 431 11.97 8.93 -7.50
CA GLY A 431 12.48 9.96 -8.41
C GLY A 431 13.99 10.12 -8.37
N TYR A 432 14.63 9.90 -7.23
CA TYR A 432 16.10 9.95 -7.10
C TYR A 432 16.74 8.83 -7.92
N GLY A 433 16.33 7.59 -7.70
CA GLY A 433 16.87 6.45 -8.46
C GLY A 433 16.55 6.53 -9.95
N PHE A 434 15.44 7.15 -10.33
CA PHE A 434 15.13 7.41 -11.74
C PHE A 434 16.19 8.29 -12.41
N VAL A 435 16.56 9.42 -11.78
CA VAL A 435 17.58 10.33 -12.30
C VAL A 435 18.96 9.69 -12.26
N GLU A 436 19.31 8.94 -11.20
CA GLU A 436 20.55 8.20 -11.09
C GLU A 436 20.72 7.22 -12.27
N ILE A 437 19.69 6.43 -12.60
CA ILE A 437 19.72 5.52 -13.76
C ILE A 437 20.02 6.29 -15.05
N LEU A 438 19.46 7.47 -15.22
CA LEU A 438 19.66 8.28 -16.43
C LEU A 438 21.06 8.88 -16.53
N THR A 439 21.80 9.04 -15.43
CA THR A 439 23.14 9.63 -15.38
C THR A 439 24.27 8.60 -15.40
N ASP A 440 24.00 7.32 -15.12
CA ASP A 440 24.94 6.20 -15.27
C ASP A 440 25.22 5.85 -16.73
#